data_591246de681eecbd2b539bb573c23a8f
#
_entry.id   591246de681eecbd2b539bb573c23a8f
#
_cell.length_a   1.000
_cell.length_b   1.000
_cell.length_c   1.000
_cell.angle_alpha   90.00
_cell.angle_beta   90.00
_cell.angle_gamma   90.00
#
_symmetry.space_group_name_H-M   'P 1'
#
loop_
_entity.id
_entity.type
_entity.pdbx_description
1 polymer ?
#
loop_
_entity_poly.entity_id
_entity_poly.type
_entity_poly.pdbx_seq_one_letter_code
_entity_poly.pdbx_strand_id
1 'polypeptide(L)'
;MVHSVYFWLKPELDESARAAFLEGLLSLKAVPGVRALHAGPPSATPPRPVVVSDYTFGLTVILDGMPAHDAYQVSPEHQAFLKRFSPCWDRVQVFDFDAD
;
A
#
# COMPACT_ATOMS: atom_id res chain seq x y z
N MET A 1 12.48 8.68 2.77
CA MET A 1 12.23 7.23 2.66
C MET A 1 11.10 6.96 1.70
N VAL A 2 11.27 5.98 0.86
CA VAL A 2 10.21 5.44 0.00
C VAL A 2 9.75 4.12 0.59
N HIS A 3 8.50 4.07 1.00
CA HIS A 3 7.86 2.90 1.61
C HIS A 3 6.87 2.34 0.60
N SER A 4 7.19 1.20 -0.01
CA SER A 4 6.36 0.58 -1.05
C SER A 4 5.82 -0.75 -0.56
N VAL A 5 4.52 -0.94 -0.74
CA VAL A 5 3.81 -2.14 -0.28
C VAL A 5 2.98 -2.68 -1.43
N TYR A 6 3.02 -4.00 -1.62
CA TYR A 6 2.24 -4.68 -2.64
C TYR A 6 1.32 -5.68 -1.97
N PHE A 7 0.07 -5.71 -2.41
CA PHE A 7 -0.99 -6.52 -1.80
C PHE A 7 -1.56 -7.50 -2.81
N TRP A 8 -1.65 -8.76 -2.39
CA TRP A 8 -2.36 -9.81 -3.12
C TRP A 8 -3.64 -10.09 -2.35
N LEU A 9 -4.77 -9.60 -2.87
CA LEU A 9 -6.06 -9.76 -2.20
C LEU A 9 -6.63 -11.15 -2.45
N LYS A 10 -7.49 -11.59 -1.54
CA LYS A 10 -8.17 -12.87 -1.67
C LYS A 10 -9.02 -12.90 -2.93
N PRO A 11 -8.98 -14.00 -3.72
CA PRO A 11 -9.69 -14.04 -5.00
C PRO A 11 -11.21 -13.91 -4.89
N GLU A 12 -11.78 -14.31 -3.75
CA GLU A 12 -13.24 -14.27 -3.53
C GLU A 12 -13.78 -12.86 -3.30
N LEU A 13 -12.92 -11.86 -3.10
CA LEU A 13 -13.39 -10.47 -2.92
C LEU A 13 -13.95 -9.93 -4.23
N ASP A 14 -15.14 -9.35 -4.15
CA ASP A 14 -15.78 -8.73 -5.30
C ASP A 14 -15.20 -7.35 -5.63
N GLU A 15 -15.68 -6.75 -6.72
CA GLU A 15 -15.21 -5.43 -7.15
C GLU A 15 -15.48 -4.35 -6.12
N SER A 16 -16.60 -4.42 -5.41
CA SER A 16 -16.95 -3.45 -4.38
C SER A 16 -15.95 -3.50 -3.21
N ALA A 17 -15.59 -4.70 -2.76
CA ALA A 17 -14.60 -4.88 -1.70
C ALA A 17 -13.22 -4.40 -2.14
N ARG A 18 -12.84 -4.66 -3.40
CA ARG A 18 -11.57 -4.21 -3.96
C ARG A 18 -11.51 -2.70 -4.07
N ALA A 19 -12.60 -2.06 -4.50
CA ALA A 19 -12.70 -0.61 -4.57
C ALA A 19 -12.58 0.02 -3.18
N ALA A 20 -13.24 -0.57 -2.18
CA ALA A 20 -13.15 -0.09 -0.79
C ALA A 20 -11.71 -0.20 -0.26
N PHE A 21 -11.00 -1.28 -0.61
CA PHE A 21 -9.61 -1.46 -0.22
C PHE A 21 -8.72 -0.35 -0.81
N LEU A 22 -8.89 -0.06 -2.09
CA LEU A 22 -8.12 1.01 -2.75
C LEU A 22 -8.41 2.37 -2.12
N GLU A 23 -9.68 2.67 -1.84
CA GLU A 23 -10.03 3.91 -1.13
C GLU A 23 -9.38 3.97 0.25
N GLY A 24 -9.32 2.84 0.95
CA GLY A 24 -8.63 2.73 2.23
C GLY A 24 -7.14 3.06 2.12
N LEU A 25 -6.47 2.56 1.08
CA LEU A 25 -5.07 2.89 0.82
C LEU A 25 -4.90 4.39 0.58
N LEU A 26 -5.75 4.97 -0.26
CA LEU A 26 -5.68 6.39 -0.60
C LEU A 26 -5.95 7.28 0.62
N SER A 27 -6.77 6.84 1.55
CA SER A 27 -7.08 7.59 2.77
C SER A 27 -5.88 7.76 3.70
N LEU A 28 -4.87 6.89 3.58
CA LEU A 28 -3.65 6.98 4.38
C LEU A 28 -2.82 8.23 4.05
N LYS A 29 -3.13 8.91 2.97
CA LYS A 29 -2.51 10.20 2.65
C LYS A 29 -2.73 11.24 3.74
N ALA A 30 -3.79 11.10 4.53
CA ALA A 30 -4.11 12.03 5.62
C ALA A 30 -3.23 11.82 6.87
N VAL A 31 -2.46 10.75 6.94
CA VAL A 31 -1.58 10.51 8.10
C VAL A 31 -0.53 11.61 8.18
N PRO A 32 -0.37 12.25 9.36
CA PRO A 32 0.66 13.28 9.52
C PRO A 32 2.05 12.74 9.19
N GLY A 33 2.83 13.53 8.45
CA GLY A 33 4.17 13.13 8.04
C GLY A 33 4.24 12.48 6.66
N VAL A 34 3.11 12.12 6.07
CA VAL A 34 3.07 11.63 4.69
C VAL A 34 3.26 12.81 3.73
N ARG A 35 4.33 12.78 2.96
CA ARG A 35 4.64 13.83 1.98
C ARG A 35 3.94 13.60 0.66
N ALA A 36 3.84 12.34 0.26
CA ALA A 36 3.12 11.92 -0.95
C ALA A 36 2.69 10.48 -0.79
N LEU A 37 1.61 10.11 -1.45
CA LEU A 37 1.11 8.74 -1.45
C LEU A 37 0.48 8.46 -2.80
N HIS A 38 0.82 7.29 -3.35
CA HIS A 38 0.27 6.80 -4.61
C HIS A 38 -0.17 5.36 -4.43
N ALA A 39 -1.31 5.00 -4.99
CA ALA A 39 -1.81 3.62 -4.94
C ALA A 39 -2.62 3.32 -6.19
N GLY A 40 -2.58 2.07 -6.62
CA GLY A 40 -3.33 1.65 -7.81
C GLY A 40 -3.01 0.23 -8.22
N PRO A 41 -3.72 -0.26 -9.26
CA PRO A 41 -3.47 -1.59 -9.80
C PRO A 41 -2.17 -1.63 -10.61
N PRO A 42 -1.69 -2.85 -10.96
CA PRO A 42 -0.53 -2.98 -11.85
C PRO A 42 -0.76 -2.31 -13.19
N SER A 43 0.30 -1.71 -13.72
CA SER A 43 0.28 -1.19 -15.09
C SER A 43 0.28 -2.34 -16.11
N ALA A 44 -0.24 -2.07 -17.32
CA ALA A 44 -0.23 -3.04 -18.41
C ALA A 44 1.13 -3.09 -19.11
N THR A 45 2.20 -3.18 -18.31
CA THR A 45 3.56 -3.32 -18.82
C THR A 45 3.71 -4.67 -19.53
N PRO A 46 4.36 -4.72 -20.70
CA PRO A 46 4.59 -6.00 -21.38
C PRO A 46 5.31 -7.00 -20.48
N PRO A 47 4.89 -8.28 -20.47
CA PRO A 47 5.49 -9.28 -19.61
C PRO A 47 6.97 -9.49 -19.87
N ARG A 48 7.77 -9.51 -18.82
CA ARG A 48 9.19 -9.88 -18.84
C ARG A 48 9.50 -10.61 -17.53
N PRO A 49 10.53 -11.47 -17.49
CA PRO A 49 10.82 -12.24 -16.27
C PRO A 49 11.03 -11.38 -15.01
N VAL A 50 11.49 -10.13 -15.18
CA VAL A 50 11.75 -9.21 -14.05
C VAL A 50 10.53 -8.40 -13.64
N VAL A 51 9.44 -8.44 -14.42
CA VAL A 51 8.24 -7.67 -14.15
C VAL A 51 7.28 -8.50 -13.30
N VAL A 52 6.97 -8.01 -12.12
CA VAL A 52 5.96 -8.61 -11.25
C VAL A 52 4.68 -7.80 -11.40
N SER A 53 3.62 -8.44 -11.89
CA SER A 53 2.33 -7.78 -12.16
C SER A 53 1.14 -8.60 -11.68
N ASP A 54 1.36 -9.60 -10.83
CA ASP A 54 0.29 -10.47 -10.32
C ASP A 54 -0.31 -9.97 -8.99
N TYR A 55 0.19 -8.86 -8.46
CA TYR A 55 -0.40 -8.25 -7.27
C TYR A 55 -1.70 -7.52 -7.60
N THR A 56 -2.54 -7.29 -6.58
CA THR A 56 -3.81 -6.59 -6.78
C THR A 56 -3.63 -5.08 -6.77
N PHE A 57 -2.94 -4.54 -5.77
CA PHE A 57 -2.66 -3.11 -5.63
C PHE A 57 -1.26 -2.88 -5.11
N GLY A 58 -0.64 -1.82 -5.63
CA GLY A 58 0.59 -1.27 -5.10
C GLY A 58 0.32 0.02 -4.36
N LEU A 59 1.13 0.29 -3.35
CA LEU A 59 1.11 1.52 -2.55
C LEU A 59 2.53 2.03 -2.43
N THR A 60 2.72 3.33 -2.64
CA THR A 60 3.99 3.99 -2.35
C THR A 60 3.72 5.19 -1.47
N VAL A 61 4.42 5.25 -0.34
CA VAL A 61 4.31 6.34 0.63
C VAL A 61 5.69 7.00 0.75
N ILE A 62 5.73 8.31 0.59
CA ILE A 62 6.96 9.09 0.74
C ILE A 62 6.95 9.73 2.12
N LEU A 63 7.99 9.44 2.89
CA LEU A 63 8.15 9.89 4.28
C LEU A 63 9.53 10.52 4.45
N ASP A 64 9.69 11.39 5.46
CA ASP A 64 10.96 12.08 5.68
C ASP A 64 12.09 11.20 6.17
N GLY A 65 11.77 10.02 6.71
CA GLY A 65 12.77 9.09 7.21
C GLY A 65 12.17 8.17 8.26
N MET A 66 13.03 7.45 8.98
CA MET A 66 12.59 6.45 9.95
C MET A 66 11.66 7.01 11.04
N PRO A 67 11.92 8.18 11.64
CA PRO A 67 10.98 8.68 12.66
C PRO A 67 9.58 8.90 12.11
N ALA A 68 9.46 9.44 10.89
CA ALA A 68 8.16 9.63 10.24
C ALA A 68 7.52 8.30 9.88
N HIS A 69 8.31 7.32 9.43
CA HIS A 69 7.84 5.96 9.15
C HIS A 69 7.29 5.30 10.42
N ASP A 70 8.02 5.38 11.52
CA ASP A 70 7.59 4.77 12.78
C ASP A 70 6.29 5.42 13.28
N ALA A 71 6.18 6.75 13.18
CA ALA A 71 4.95 7.44 13.53
C ALA A 71 3.78 7.05 12.62
N TYR A 72 4.03 6.86 11.31
CA TYR A 72 3.04 6.39 10.35
C TYR A 72 2.51 5.01 10.74
N GLN A 73 3.40 4.08 11.07
CA GLN A 73 3.04 2.70 11.38
C GLN A 73 2.13 2.60 12.61
N VAL A 74 2.31 3.46 13.60
CA VAL A 74 1.51 3.44 14.83
C VAL A 74 0.37 4.45 14.84
N SER A 75 0.20 5.20 13.75
CA SER A 75 -0.85 6.22 13.68
C SER A 75 -2.24 5.59 13.81
N PRO A 76 -3.23 6.31 14.36
CA PRO A 76 -4.60 5.81 14.44
C PRO A 76 -5.18 5.45 13.08
N GLU A 77 -4.87 6.23 12.06
CA GLU A 77 -5.34 6.00 10.69
C GLU A 77 -4.81 4.68 10.13
N HIS A 78 -3.51 4.41 10.32
CA HIS A 78 -2.90 3.17 9.84
C HIS A 78 -3.42 1.96 10.62
N GLN A 79 -3.58 2.10 11.93
CA GLN A 79 -4.13 1.02 12.76
C GLN A 79 -5.58 0.70 12.38
N ALA A 80 -6.39 1.73 12.10
CA ALA A 80 -7.76 1.53 11.63
C ALA A 80 -7.78 0.83 10.27
N PHE A 81 -6.86 1.19 9.37
CA PHE A 81 -6.72 0.53 8.07
C PHE A 81 -6.41 -0.96 8.25
N LEU A 82 -5.43 -1.29 9.08
CA LEU A 82 -5.05 -2.68 9.32
C LEU A 82 -6.21 -3.48 9.91
N LYS A 83 -6.92 -2.91 10.86
CA LYS A 83 -8.06 -3.57 11.50
C LYS A 83 -9.15 -3.91 10.49
N ARG A 84 -9.45 -2.98 9.59
CA ARG A 84 -10.53 -3.15 8.62
C ARG A 84 -10.11 -4.03 7.45
N PHE A 85 -8.90 -3.88 6.94
CA PHE A 85 -8.50 -4.41 5.64
C PHE A 85 -7.50 -5.57 5.67
N SER A 86 -6.82 -5.83 6.79
CA SER A 86 -5.89 -6.96 6.83
C SER A 86 -6.56 -8.30 6.53
N PRO A 87 -7.84 -8.55 6.86
CA PRO A 87 -8.48 -9.80 6.46
C PRO A 87 -8.66 -9.95 4.95
N CYS A 88 -8.46 -8.89 4.17
CA CYS A 88 -8.69 -8.92 2.72
C CYS A 88 -7.53 -9.50 1.94
N TRP A 89 -6.32 -9.58 2.48
CA TRP A 89 -5.17 -10.04 1.70
C TRP A 89 -4.67 -11.42 2.10
N ASP A 90 -4.18 -12.14 1.09
CA ASP A 90 -3.48 -13.41 1.27
C ASP A 90 -1.99 -13.21 1.45
N ARG A 91 -1.45 -12.15 0.83
CA ARG A 91 -0.02 -11.87 0.84
C ARG A 91 0.20 -10.36 0.80
N VAL A 92 1.23 -9.92 1.51
CA VAL A 92 1.70 -8.54 1.46
C VAL A 92 3.22 -8.55 1.42
N GLN A 93 3.80 -7.62 0.67
CA GLN A 93 5.25 -7.52 0.56
C GLN A 93 5.65 -6.04 0.63
N VAL A 94 6.68 -5.75 1.40
CA VAL A 94 7.13 -4.38 1.67
C VAL A 94 8.55 -4.22 1.16
N PHE A 95 8.80 -3.10 0.48
CA PHE A 95 10.12 -2.67 0.06
C PHE A 95 10.33 -1.25 0.53
N ASP A 96 11.33 -1.05 1.39
CA ASP A 96 11.69 0.27 1.91
C ASP A 96 13.08 0.63 1.45
N PHE A 97 13.25 1.82 0.89
CA PHE A 97 14.58 2.32 0.56
C PHE A 97 14.69 3.81 0.84
N ASP A 98 15.90 4.28 1.02
CA ASP A 98 16.16 5.69 1.25
C ASP A 98 16.57 6.35 -0.08
N ALA A 99 15.79 7.35 -0.48
CA ALA A 99 16.07 8.11 -1.69
C ALA A 99 16.97 9.29 -1.36
N ASP A 100 17.92 9.54 -2.24
CA ASP A 100 18.80 10.70 -2.12
C ASP A 100 18.06 11.99 -2.53
#